data_60f8c03eb00830b73bda219db124246a
#
_entry.id   60f8c03eb00830b73bda219db124246a
#
_cell.length_a   1.000
_cell.length_b   1.000
_cell.length_c   1.000
_cell.angle_alpha   90.00
_cell.angle_beta   90.00
_cell.angle_gamma   90.00
#
_symmetry.space_group_name_H-M   'P 1'
#
loop_
_entity.id
_entity.type
_entity.pdbx_description
1 polymer ?
#
loop_
_entity_poly.entity_id
_entity_poly.type
_entity_poly.pdbx_seq_one_letter_code
_entity_poly.pdbx_strand_id
1 'polypeptide(L)'
;RLIKEPRCPRCGKAVGEFSTAAEKRCSDCVRYSPAFDQATAPLAYDDVVRELILKLKFLRKPVVAECFTTPLADHLASMVWMADVDLVQPVPMHWWRCFRRGYNQAELLAGTIRRAFGIPMTNALRRIRLTRPQSRLSRRSRLRNLEGAMKVKPKDAVEGKTILVVDDILTTGTTGSVCADVLKEAGADKVYVLTVARA
;
A
#
# COMPACT_ATOMS: atom_id res chain seq x y z
N ARG A 1 -13.82 -6.20 -10.12
CA ARG A 1 -13.26 -7.30 -10.92
C ARG A 1 -11.97 -7.78 -10.29
N LEU A 2 -11.80 -9.10 -10.12
CA LEU A 2 -10.56 -9.67 -9.57
C LEU A 2 -9.40 -9.54 -10.58
N ILE A 3 -8.18 -9.44 -10.07
CA ILE A 3 -6.98 -9.42 -10.91
C ILE A 3 -6.77 -10.82 -11.48
N LYS A 4 -6.45 -10.89 -12.79
CA LYS A 4 -6.17 -12.15 -13.49
C LYS A 4 -4.85 -12.79 -13.01
N GLU A 5 -4.80 -14.11 -13.01
CA GLU A 5 -3.58 -14.91 -12.85
C GLU A 5 -2.93 -15.20 -14.21
N PRO A 6 -1.62 -15.46 -14.29
CA PRO A 6 -0.65 -15.41 -13.18
C PRO A 6 -0.26 -13.99 -12.78
N ARG A 7 0.24 -13.82 -11.54
CA ARG A 7 0.66 -12.53 -10.98
C ARG A 7 2.15 -12.50 -10.63
N CYS A 8 2.73 -11.32 -10.75
CA CYS A 8 4.07 -11.06 -10.25
C CYS A 8 4.13 -11.28 -8.72
N PRO A 9 4.98 -12.20 -8.20
CA PRO A 9 5.04 -12.50 -6.77
C PRO A 9 5.52 -11.30 -5.93
N ARG A 10 6.20 -10.32 -6.55
CA ARG A 10 6.69 -9.13 -5.85
C ARG A 10 5.64 -8.03 -5.74
N CYS A 11 4.88 -7.73 -6.80
CA CYS A 11 4.00 -6.56 -6.83
C CYS A 11 2.54 -6.84 -7.20
N GLY A 12 2.15 -8.11 -7.36
CA GLY A 12 0.77 -8.50 -7.68
C GLY A 12 0.26 -8.08 -9.07
N LYS A 13 1.12 -7.53 -9.96
CA LYS A 13 0.74 -7.18 -11.34
C LYS A 13 0.46 -8.46 -12.13
N ALA A 14 -0.64 -8.49 -12.89
CA ALA A 14 -0.86 -9.56 -13.84
C ALA A 14 0.31 -9.65 -14.82
N VAL A 15 0.82 -10.86 -15.05
CA VAL A 15 1.90 -11.15 -15.99
C VAL A 15 1.35 -12.07 -17.07
N GLY A 16 1.82 -11.92 -18.32
CA GLY A 16 1.41 -12.81 -19.42
C GLY A 16 1.92 -14.23 -19.21
N GLU A 17 1.32 -15.20 -19.87
CA GLU A 17 1.64 -16.64 -19.81
C GLU A 17 3.09 -16.96 -20.25
N PHE A 18 3.77 -16.02 -20.93
CA PHE A 18 5.12 -16.18 -21.47
C PHE A 18 6.25 -15.65 -20.56
N SER A 19 5.98 -15.37 -19.29
CA SER A 19 7.09 -15.08 -18.36
C SER A 19 7.83 -16.38 -18.07
N THR A 20 9.11 -16.45 -18.49
CA THR A 20 9.97 -17.62 -18.32
C THR A 20 9.96 -18.12 -16.87
N ALA A 21 9.88 -19.44 -16.71
CA ALA A 21 9.67 -20.15 -15.44
C ALA A 21 10.71 -19.85 -14.32
N ALA A 22 11.85 -19.24 -14.66
CA ALA A 22 12.91 -18.89 -13.70
C ALA A 22 12.67 -17.55 -12.96
N GLU A 23 11.96 -16.59 -13.57
CA GLU A 23 11.68 -15.29 -12.96
C GLU A 23 10.22 -14.91 -13.17
N LYS A 24 9.35 -15.36 -12.28
CA LYS A 24 7.92 -14.97 -12.26
C LYS A 24 7.69 -13.46 -12.02
N ARG A 25 8.75 -12.64 -11.98
CA ARG A 25 8.66 -11.19 -11.74
C ARG A 25 8.34 -10.43 -13.01
N CYS A 26 7.51 -9.39 -12.92
CA CYS A 26 7.25 -8.49 -14.03
C CYS A 26 8.49 -7.61 -14.32
N SER A 27 8.58 -7.10 -15.54
CA SER A 27 9.68 -6.23 -16.01
C SER A 27 9.94 -5.01 -15.10
N ASP A 28 8.88 -4.42 -14.53
CA ASP A 28 9.00 -3.32 -13.58
C ASP A 28 9.73 -3.73 -12.30
N CYS A 29 9.42 -4.92 -11.74
CA CYS A 29 10.06 -5.41 -10.53
C CYS A 29 11.50 -5.88 -10.77
N VAL A 30 11.81 -6.40 -11.95
CA VAL A 30 13.19 -6.70 -12.35
C VAL A 30 13.99 -5.41 -12.46
N ARG A 31 13.45 -4.40 -13.17
CA ARG A 31 14.16 -3.14 -13.44
C ARG A 31 14.35 -2.25 -12.22
N TYR A 32 13.39 -2.21 -11.30
CA TYR A 32 13.34 -1.20 -10.23
C TYR A 32 13.46 -1.76 -8.82
N SER A 33 13.44 -3.07 -8.64
CA SER A 33 13.61 -3.76 -7.35
C SER A 33 12.96 -3.04 -6.16
N PRO A 34 11.63 -3.02 -6.05
CA PRO A 34 10.96 -2.29 -4.96
C PRO A 34 11.41 -2.82 -3.60
N ALA A 35 11.48 -1.93 -2.60
CA ALA A 35 11.98 -2.26 -1.26
C ALA A 35 11.04 -3.13 -0.42
N PHE A 36 9.72 -3.10 -0.69
CA PHE A 36 8.79 -3.99 0.00
C PHE A 36 9.02 -5.46 -0.36
N ASP A 37 8.75 -6.39 0.56
CA ASP A 37 8.91 -7.83 0.35
C ASP A 37 7.87 -8.36 -0.62
N GLN A 38 6.61 -7.98 -0.45
CA GLN A 38 5.54 -8.27 -1.39
C GLN A 38 4.49 -7.16 -1.37
N ALA A 39 3.86 -6.91 -2.52
CA ALA A 39 2.68 -6.06 -2.60
C ALA A 39 1.54 -6.82 -3.25
N THR A 40 0.32 -6.60 -2.74
CA THR A 40 -0.88 -7.29 -3.21
C THR A 40 -2.11 -6.38 -3.25
N ALA A 41 -3.08 -6.77 -4.05
CA ALA A 41 -4.39 -6.13 -4.13
C ALA A 41 -5.43 -7.15 -4.57
N PRO A 42 -6.65 -7.16 -3.99
CA PRO A 42 -7.73 -8.03 -4.44
C PRO A 42 -8.30 -7.64 -5.79
N LEU A 43 -8.40 -6.34 -6.09
CA LEU A 43 -9.20 -5.83 -7.19
C LEU A 43 -8.34 -5.22 -8.32
N ALA A 44 -8.80 -5.37 -9.56
CA ALA A 44 -8.32 -4.57 -10.68
C ALA A 44 -8.87 -3.13 -10.56
N TYR A 45 -8.09 -2.16 -11.00
CA TYR A 45 -8.51 -0.75 -11.03
C TYR A 45 -9.37 -0.50 -12.27
N ASP A 46 -10.61 -1.00 -12.24
CA ASP A 46 -11.65 -0.79 -13.27
C ASP A 46 -12.56 0.40 -12.93
N ASP A 47 -13.54 0.67 -13.78
CA ASP A 47 -14.41 1.84 -13.65
C ASP A 47 -15.17 1.90 -12.32
N VAL A 48 -15.71 0.79 -11.85
CA VAL A 48 -16.48 0.72 -10.60
C VAL A 48 -15.57 0.95 -9.40
N VAL A 49 -14.44 0.24 -9.33
CA VAL A 49 -13.46 0.36 -8.23
C VAL A 49 -12.84 1.76 -8.24
N ARG A 50 -12.57 2.30 -9.43
CA ARG A 50 -12.09 3.68 -9.61
C ARG A 50 -13.08 4.69 -9.04
N GLU A 51 -14.37 4.56 -9.37
CA GLU A 51 -15.41 5.46 -8.87
C GLU A 51 -15.49 5.45 -7.34
N LEU A 52 -15.52 4.26 -6.72
CA LEU A 52 -15.53 4.11 -5.26
C LEU A 52 -14.30 4.75 -4.60
N ILE A 53 -13.11 4.51 -5.15
CA ILE A 53 -11.87 5.12 -4.63
C ILE A 53 -11.89 6.66 -4.81
N LEU A 54 -12.46 7.18 -5.90
CA LEU A 54 -12.62 8.63 -6.08
C LEU A 54 -13.61 9.22 -5.07
N LYS A 55 -14.72 8.52 -4.79
CA LYS A 55 -15.67 8.91 -3.74
C LYS A 55 -14.98 8.96 -2.37
N LEU A 56 -14.17 7.94 -2.04
CA LEU A 56 -13.37 7.91 -0.82
C LEU A 56 -12.33 9.03 -0.78
N LYS A 57 -11.71 9.42 -1.90
CA LYS A 57 -10.69 10.47 -1.94
C LYS A 57 -11.23 11.90 -1.92
N PHE A 58 -12.35 12.16 -2.58
CA PHE A 58 -12.73 13.51 -2.93
C PHE A 58 -14.14 13.93 -2.48
N LEU A 59 -15.05 12.98 -2.27
CA LEU A 59 -16.43 13.29 -1.90
C LEU A 59 -16.72 13.22 -0.40
N ARG A 60 -15.69 13.11 0.42
CA ARG A 60 -15.80 13.03 1.90
C ARG A 60 -16.79 11.95 2.37
N LYS A 61 -16.77 10.78 1.71
CA LYS A 61 -17.62 9.63 2.07
C LYS A 61 -16.80 8.51 2.73
N PRO A 62 -16.44 8.62 4.01
CA PRO A 62 -15.60 7.62 4.69
C PRO A 62 -16.27 6.24 4.74
N VAL A 63 -17.61 6.18 4.76
CA VAL A 63 -18.38 4.94 4.74
C VAL A 63 -18.04 4.04 3.54
N VAL A 64 -17.58 4.60 2.44
CA VAL A 64 -17.15 3.82 1.26
C VAL A 64 -15.99 2.87 1.59
N ALA A 65 -15.18 3.17 2.63
CA ALA A 65 -14.12 2.27 3.06
C ALA A 65 -14.67 0.89 3.51
N GLU A 66 -15.88 0.85 4.06
CA GLU A 66 -16.54 -0.40 4.49
C GLU A 66 -16.86 -1.33 3.31
N CYS A 67 -17.10 -0.80 2.11
CA CYS A 67 -17.32 -1.61 0.91
C CYS A 67 -16.09 -2.47 0.54
N PHE A 68 -14.91 -2.10 1.02
CA PHE A 68 -13.68 -2.82 0.76
C PHE A 68 -13.29 -3.80 1.87
N THR A 69 -14.02 -3.84 2.99
CA THR A 69 -13.67 -4.68 4.14
C THR A 69 -13.61 -6.16 3.77
N THR A 70 -14.70 -6.72 3.23
CA THR A 70 -14.75 -8.13 2.84
C THR A 70 -13.73 -8.48 1.75
N PRO A 71 -13.66 -7.76 0.60
CA PRO A 71 -12.64 -8.05 -0.40
C PRO A 71 -11.20 -8.02 0.11
N LEU A 72 -10.87 -7.09 1.01
CA LEU A 72 -9.54 -6.99 1.60
C LEU A 72 -9.27 -8.11 2.60
N ALA A 73 -10.25 -8.43 3.46
CA ALA A 73 -10.12 -9.47 4.47
C ALA A 73 -9.99 -10.86 3.84
N ASP A 74 -10.86 -11.22 2.89
CA ASP A 74 -10.82 -12.50 2.20
C ASP A 74 -9.49 -12.70 1.44
N HIS A 75 -9.03 -11.62 0.79
CA HIS A 75 -7.76 -11.65 0.08
C HIS A 75 -6.58 -11.84 1.03
N LEU A 76 -6.53 -11.13 2.15
CA LEU A 76 -5.47 -11.27 3.16
C LEU A 76 -5.49 -12.63 3.83
N ALA A 77 -6.66 -13.19 4.11
CA ALA A 77 -6.80 -14.52 4.71
C ALA A 77 -6.17 -15.63 3.85
N SER A 78 -6.06 -15.41 2.53
CA SER A 78 -5.38 -16.34 1.61
C SER A 78 -3.85 -16.16 1.55
N MET A 79 -3.29 -15.14 2.22
CA MET A 79 -1.86 -14.84 2.19
C MET A 79 -1.13 -15.54 3.35
N VAL A 80 -0.22 -16.46 3.05
CA VAL A 80 0.54 -17.23 4.06
C VAL A 80 1.30 -16.31 5.02
N TRP A 81 1.89 -15.22 4.52
CA TRP A 81 2.66 -14.27 5.32
C TRP A 81 1.82 -13.39 6.26
N MET A 82 0.48 -13.46 6.14
CA MET A 82 -0.41 -12.66 7.00
C MET A 82 -0.30 -13.05 8.48
N ALA A 83 0.04 -14.31 8.77
CA ALA A 83 0.26 -14.80 10.13
C ALA A 83 1.47 -14.14 10.83
N ASP A 84 2.44 -13.65 10.05
CA ASP A 84 3.66 -13.03 10.57
C ASP A 84 3.51 -11.52 10.79
N VAL A 85 2.37 -10.90 10.43
CA VAL A 85 2.18 -9.46 10.51
C VAL A 85 1.97 -9.00 11.95
N ASP A 86 2.89 -8.19 12.46
CA ASP A 86 2.81 -7.60 13.82
C ASP A 86 2.00 -6.30 13.85
N LEU A 87 2.13 -5.46 12.81
CA LEU A 87 1.58 -4.10 12.79
C LEU A 87 0.96 -3.75 11.44
N VAL A 88 -0.13 -3.00 11.49
CA VAL A 88 -0.73 -2.36 10.31
C VAL A 88 -0.34 -0.87 10.30
N GLN A 89 0.29 -0.41 9.22
CA GLN A 89 0.71 0.97 9.04
C GLN A 89 0.01 1.58 7.82
N PRO A 90 -0.91 2.54 7.99
CA PRO A 90 -1.46 3.27 6.85
C PRO A 90 -0.39 4.13 6.16
N VAL A 91 -0.43 4.22 4.83
CA VAL A 91 0.41 5.20 4.11
C VAL A 91 0.11 6.61 4.62
N PRO A 92 1.13 7.34 5.11
CA PRO A 92 0.90 8.60 5.77
C PRO A 92 0.51 9.70 4.78
N MET A 93 -0.51 10.45 5.16
CA MET A 93 -0.90 11.68 4.49
C MET A 93 -0.32 12.90 5.23
N HIS A 94 0.11 13.91 4.50
CA HIS A 94 0.53 15.17 5.12
C HIS A 94 -0.65 15.82 5.85
N TRP A 95 -0.43 16.34 7.07
CA TRP A 95 -1.48 16.90 7.94
C TRP A 95 -2.39 17.91 7.23
N TRP A 96 -1.84 18.78 6.38
CA TRP A 96 -2.60 19.76 5.58
C TRP A 96 -3.61 19.11 4.65
N ARG A 97 -3.25 18.00 4.00
CA ARG A 97 -4.19 17.26 3.14
C ARG A 97 -5.24 16.54 3.95
N CYS A 98 -4.85 15.99 5.10
CA CYS A 98 -5.77 15.35 6.04
C CYS A 98 -6.80 16.38 6.53
N PHE A 99 -6.36 17.58 6.93
CA PHE A 99 -7.24 18.67 7.34
C PHE A 99 -8.22 19.07 6.22
N ARG A 100 -7.74 19.28 4.98
CA ARG A 100 -8.61 19.63 3.85
C ARG A 100 -9.58 18.53 3.46
N ARG A 101 -9.21 17.26 3.58
CA ARG A 101 -10.03 16.09 3.23
C ARG A 101 -10.95 15.67 4.36
N GLY A 102 -10.55 15.91 5.61
CA GLY A 102 -11.23 15.49 6.83
C GLY A 102 -10.74 14.14 7.38
N TYR A 103 -10.02 13.34 6.57
CA TYR A 103 -9.46 12.03 6.96
C TYR A 103 -8.35 11.57 6.02
N ASN A 104 -7.61 10.55 6.45
CA ASN A 104 -6.71 9.78 5.61
C ASN A 104 -7.42 8.48 5.18
N GLN A 105 -7.64 8.28 3.87
CA GLN A 105 -8.28 7.09 3.35
C GLN A 105 -7.53 5.80 3.69
N ALA A 106 -6.19 5.86 3.73
CA ALA A 106 -5.37 4.70 4.11
C ALA A 106 -5.59 4.29 5.58
N GLU A 107 -5.86 5.26 6.49
CA GLU A 107 -6.20 4.96 7.89
C GLU A 107 -7.57 4.28 8.01
N LEU A 108 -8.56 4.69 7.22
CA LEU A 108 -9.86 4.03 7.21
C LEU A 108 -9.74 2.57 6.75
N LEU A 109 -8.99 2.34 5.66
CA LEU A 109 -8.73 0.99 5.15
C LEU A 109 -7.90 0.15 6.12
N ALA A 110 -6.86 0.71 6.74
CA ALA A 110 -6.09 0.05 7.78
C ALA A 110 -6.95 -0.30 9.01
N GLY A 111 -7.89 0.57 9.36
CA GLY A 111 -8.88 0.34 10.41
C GLY A 111 -9.78 -0.86 10.15
N THR A 112 -10.18 -1.13 8.89
CA THR A 112 -10.95 -2.34 8.55
C THR A 112 -10.12 -3.60 8.76
N ILE A 113 -8.83 -3.60 8.37
CA ILE A 113 -7.92 -4.72 8.57
C ILE A 113 -7.67 -4.98 10.06
N ARG A 114 -7.41 -3.91 10.84
CA ARG A 114 -7.27 -4.01 12.30
C ARG A 114 -8.47 -4.71 12.93
N ARG A 115 -9.70 -4.35 12.53
CA ARG A 115 -10.94 -4.96 13.08
C ARG A 115 -11.08 -6.42 12.66
N ALA A 116 -10.74 -6.74 11.40
CA ALA A 116 -10.93 -8.09 10.86
C ALA A 116 -9.92 -9.11 11.44
N PHE A 117 -8.66 -8.69 11.69
CA PHE A 117 -7.57 -9.59 12.09
C PHE A 117 -7.06 -9.36 13.52
N GLY A 118 -7.53 -8.34 14.22
CA GLY A 118 -7.05 -8.01 15.57
C GLY A 118 -5.64 -7.44 15.62
N ILE A 119 -4.99 -7.16 14.48
CA ILE A 119 -3.61 -6.67 14.41
C ILE A 119 -3.57 -5.19 14.79
N PRO A 120 -2.67 -4.77 15.69
CA PRO A 120 -2.59 -3.38 16.11
C PRO A 120 -2.16 -2.46 14.96
N MET A 121 -2.76 -1.26 14.92
CA MET A 121 -2.41 -0.23 13.94
C MET A 121 -1.40 0.75 14.57
N THR A 122 -0.38 1.10 13.79
CA THR A 122 0.61 2.11 14.16
C THR A 122 0.57 3.31 13.21
N ASN A 123 0.98 4.47 13.67
CA ASN A 123 1.23 5.68 12.89
C ASN A 123 2.70 6.13 13.04
N ALA A 124 3.61 5.18 13.25
CA ALA A 124 5.03 5.44 13.41
C ALA A 124 5.63 6.08 12.14
N LEU A 125 5.25 5.61 10.95
CA LEU A 125 5.64 6.26 9.70
C LEU A 125 4.81 7.53 9.49
N ARG A 126 5.47 8.66 9.37
CA ARG A 126 4.84 9.98 9.21
C ARG A 126 5.32 10.70 7.95
N ARG A 127 4.44 11.47 7.33
CA ARG A 127 4.79 12.35 6.22
C ARG A 127 5.10 13.75 6.74
N ILE A 128 6.39 14.11 6.70
CA ILE A 128 6.91 15.35 7.30
C ILE A 128 7.00 16.51 6.31
N ARG A 129 6.88 16.25 5.00
CA ARG A 129 6.95 17.27 3.94
C ARG A 129 5.72 17.22 3.04
N LEU A 130 5.15 18.39 2.72
CA LEU A 130 4.10 18.52 1.73
C LEU A 130 4.69 18.26 0.34
N THR A 131 4.12 17.29 -0.38
CA THR A 131 4.58 16.90 -1.72
C THR A 131 3.50 17.18 -2.77
N ARG A 132 3.86 17.26 -4.05
CA ARG A 132 2.89 17.44 -5.14
C ARG A 132 1.94 16.23 -5.24
N PRO A 133 0.68 16.40 -5.74
CA PRO A 133 -0.19 15.27 -6.04
C PRO A 133 0.48 14.30 -7.01
N GLN A 134 0.45 12.99 -6.68
CA GLN A 134 1.19 11.98 -7.44
C GLN A 134 0.47 11.51 -8.71
N SER A 135 -0.84 11.77 -8.84
CA SER A 135 -1.67 11.26 -9.94
C SER A 135 -1.19 11.64 -11.34
N ARG A 136 -0.46 12.75 -11.47
CA ARG A 136 0.07 13.25 -12.74
C ARG A 136 1.58 13.10 -12.91
N LEU A 137 2.26 12.40 -11.98
CA LEU A 137 3.71 12.27 -11.99
C LEU A 137 4.14 10.94 -12.61
N SER A 138 5.22 10.97 -13.42
CA SER A 138 5.94 9.76 -13.84
C SER A 138 6.57 9.05 -12.64
N ARG A 139 6.98 7.78 -12.78
CA ARG A 139 7.63 7.02 -11.71
C ARG A 139 8.86 7.75 -11.13
N ARG A 140 9.76 8.25 -11.99
CA ARG A 140 10.98 8.99 -11.58
C ARG A 140 10.63 10.27 -10.82
N SER A 141 9.60 10.99 -11.28
CA SER A 141 9.13 12.20 -10.60
C SER A 141 8.45 11.89 -9.27
N ARG A 142 7.78 10.73 -9.15
CA ARG A 142 7.21 10.27 -7.86
C ARG A 142 8.29 9.96 -6.84
N LEU A 143 9.36 9.28 -7.23
CA LEU A 143 10.50 9.00 -6.35
C LEU A 143 11.10 10.30 -5.81
N ARG A 144 11.50 11.23 -6.69
CA ARG A 144 12.04 12.54 -6.26
C ARG A 144 11.07 13.34 -5.39
N ASN A 145 9.77 13.26 -5.68
CA ASN A 145 8.74 13.94 -4.90
C ASN A 145 8.59 13.37 -3.47
N LEU A 146 8.89 12.08 -3.28
CA LEU A 146 8.78 11.40 -1.99
C LEU A 146 10.09 11.31 -1.21
N GLU A 147 11.23 11.57 -1.84
CA GLU A 147 12.54 11.55 -1.22
C GLU A 147 12.58 12.49 -0.01
N GLY A 148 12.99 11.97 1.17
CA GLY A 148 13.00 12.71 2.43
C GLY A 148 11.63 13.22 2.91
N ALA A 149 10.51 12.78 2.30
CA ALA A 149 9.17 13.23 2.69
C ALA A 149 8.56 12.44 3.84
N MET A 150 9.18 11.31 4.22
CA MET A 150 8.68 10.41 5.26
C MET A 150 9.74 10.16 6.32
N LYS A 151 9.30 9.88 7.56
CA LYS A 151 10.17 9.55 8.69
C LYS A 151 9.43 8.64 9.66
N VAL A 152 10.15 7.70 10.30
CA VAL A 152 9.61 6.89 11.41
C VAL A 152 9.87 7.60 12.73
N LYS A 153 8.85 7.65 13.58
CA LYS A 153 8.92 8.20 14.94
C LYS A 153 7.85 7.54 15.86
N PRO A 154 8.24 7.00 17.01
CA PRO A 154 9.61 6.71 17.43
C PRO A 154 10.20 5.55 16.61
N LYS A 155 11.53 5.41 16.55
CA LYS A 155 12.20 4.37 15.73
C LYS A 155 11.93 2.97 16.25
N ASP A 156 11.99 2.77 17.54
CA ASP A 156 11.76 1.52 18.27
C ASP A 156 10.34 0.94 18.06
N ALA A 157 9.38 1.76 17.62
CA ALA A 157 8.03 1.30 17.33
C ALA A 157 7.94 0.26 16.19
N VAL A 158 8.97 0.12 15.36
CA VAL A 158 8.98 -0.74 14.16
C VAL A 158 10.15 -1.73 14.12
N GLU A 159 11.07 -1.64 15.08
CA GLU A 159 12.27 -2.49 15.14
C GLU A 159 11.90 -3.97 15.28
N GLY A 160 12.48 -4.82 14.42
CA GLY A 160 12.23 -6.26 14.37
C GLY A 160 10.81 -6.65 13.98
N LYS A 161 9.95 -5.71 13.54
CA LYS A 161 8.54 -5.98 13.23
C LYS A 161 8.30 -6.28 11.76
N THR A 162 7.36 -7.16 11.51
CA THR A 162 6.74 -7.37 10.19
C THR A 162 5.55 -6.43 10.04
N ILE A 163 5.60 -5.54 9.05
CA ILE A 163 4.65 -4.44 8.89
C ILE A 163 3.85 -4.58 7.61
N LEU A 164 2.52 -4.47 7.73
CA LEU A 164 1.60 -4.36 6.62
C LEU A 164 1.29 -2.88 6.34
N VAL A 165 1.86 -2.34 5.28
CA VAL A 165 1.56 -0.99 4.79
C VAL A 165 0.28 -1.02 3.96
N VAL A 166 -0.69 -0.15 4.27
CA VAL A 166 -2.00 -0.09 3.59
C VAL A 166 -2.16 1.22 2.83
N ASP A 167 -2.58 1.13 1.55
CA ASP A 167 -2.92 2.28 0.69
C ASP A 167 -4.18 1.97 -0.15
N ASP A 168 -4.64 2.91 -0.96
CA ASP A 168 -5.83 2.74 -1.80
C ASP A 168 -5.53 2.11 -3.17
N ILE A 169 -4.45 2.52 -3.86
CA ILE A 169 -4.11 2.04 -5.22
C ILE A 169 -2.63 1.77 -5.36
N LEU A 170 -2.31 0.61 -5.92
CA LEU A 170 -0.97 0.27 -6.36
C LEU A 170 -0.84 0.54 -7.86
N THR A 171 -0.13 1.60 -8.23
CA THR A 171 0.19 1.92 -9.64
C THR A 171 1.60 1.43 -9.98
N THR A 172 2.60 2.26 -9.80
CA THR A 172 4.02 1.95 -10.00
C THR A 172 4.69 1.27 -8.80
N GLY A 173 4.01 1.18 -7.65
CA GLY A 173 4.58 0.71 -6.39
C GLY A 173 5.54 1.70 -5.70
N THR A 174 5.76 2.89 -6.27
CA THR A 174 6.73 3.87 -5.75
C THR A 174 6.42 4.30 -4.31
N THR A 175 5.16 4.58 -3.98
CA THR A 175 4.78 4.99 -2.61
C THR A 175 5.05 3.88 -1.61
N GLY A 176 4.60 2.65 -1.92
CA GLY A 176 4.85 1.48 -1.07
C GLY A 176 6.35 1.19 -0.90
N SER A 177 7.13 1.34 -1.99
CA SER A 177 8.59 1.16 -1.93
C SER A 177 9.26 2.18 -1.02
N VAL A 178 8.93 3.48 -1.14
CA VAL A 178 9.49 4.51 -0.25
C VAL A 178 9.06 4.31 1.20
N CYS A 179 7.81 3.89 1.45
CA CYS A 179 7.38 3.54 2.81
C CYS A 179 8.21 2.37 3.36
N ALA A 180 8.44 1.33 2.54
CA ALA A 180 9.22 0.16 2.93
C ALA A 180 10.69 0.50 3.18
N ASP A 181 11.33 1.33 2.34
CA ASP A 181 12.69 1.80 2.54
C ASP A 181 12.83 2.47 3.92
N VAL A 182 11.99 3.46 4.21
CA VAL A 182 12.04 4.22 5.47
C VAL A 182 11.74 3.35 6.70
N LEU A 183 10.84 2.36 6.56
CA LEU A 183 10.55 1.40 7.65
C LEU A 183 11.70 0.44 7.88
N LYS A 184 12.32 -0.10 6.83
CA LYS A 184 13.48 -0.99 6.92
C LYS A 184 14.73 -0.27 7.44
N GLU A 185 14.97 0.97 7.02
CA GLU A 185 16.02 1.84 7.60
C GLU A 185 15.81 2.11 9.11
N ALA A 186 14.56 2.03 9.58
CA ALA A 186 14.22 2.15 10.99
C ALA A 186 14.22 0.80 11.74
N GLY A 187 14.62 -0.31 11.09
CA GLY A 187 14.78 -1.62 11.70
C GLY A 187 13.62 -2.60 11.50
N ALA A 188 12.64 -2.29 10.66
CA ALA A 188 11.58 -3.27 10.33
C ALA A 188 12.17 -4.50 9.61
N ASP A 189 11.75 -5.70 10.02
CA ASP A 189 12.22 -6.98 9.44
C ASP A 189 11.63 -7.18 8.05
N LYS A 190 10.29 -7.18 7.94
CA LYS A 190 9.58 -7.34 6.66
C LYS A 190 8.55 -6.25 6.47
N VAL A 191 8.34 -5.87 5.21
CA VAL A 191 7.32 -4.88 4.84
C VAL A 191 6.49 -5.40 3.67
N TYR A 192 5.22 -5.68 3.96
CA TYR A 192 4.22 -6.02 2.97
C TYR A 192 3.38 -4.79 2.61
N VAL A 193 2.83 -4.76 1.41
CA VAL A 193 1.97 -3.65 0.96
C VAL A 193 0.63 -4.21 0.49
N LEU A 194 -0.45 -3.73 1.07
CA LEU A 194 -1.82 -4.00 0.66
C LEU A 194 -2.45 -2.75 0.06
N THR A 195 -3.14 -2.92 -1.05
CA THR A 195 -4.00 -1.86 -1.61
C THR A 195 -5.35 -2.42 -2.01
N VAL A 196 -6.35 -1.55 -2.14
CA VAL A 196 -7.68 -1.96 -2.63
C VAL A 196 -7.58 -2.46 -4.06
N ALA A 197 -6.85 -1.74 -4.90
CA ALA A 197 -6.77 -2.04 -6.31
C ALA A 197 -5.35 -1.90 -6.88
N ARG A 198 -5.11 -2.67 -7.95
CA ARG A 198 -3.93 -2.62 -8.79
C ARG A 198 -4.29 -2.01 -10.15
N ALA A 199 -3.56 -0.96 -10.57
CA ALA A 199 -3.65 -0.36 -11.90
C ALA A 199 -2.51 -0.83 -12.82
#